data_027c7f0ba3d4442340b745a1af080b9c
#
_entry.id   027c7f0ba3d4442340b745a1af080b9c
#
_cell.length_a   1.000
_cell.length_b   1.000
_cell.length_c   1.000
_cell.angle_alpha   90.00
_cell.angle_beta   90.00
_cell.angle_gamma   90.00
#
_symmetry.space_group_name_H-M   'P 1'
#
loop_
_entity.id
_entity.type
_entity.pdbx_description
1 polymer ?
#
loop_
_entity_poly.entity_id
_entity_poly.type
_entity_poly.pdbx_seq_one_letter_code
_entity_poly.pdbx_strand_id
1 'polypeptide(L)'
;VDIHSKTALRELKIPAENITAISELVKFFKKKKLKNPLIVSPDSGGEQRANQFANLMNIESIALKKHRNRKTGKINILTSKVNVKDRDVILVDDMISTGGSIIKSTQFLKKQKCKRVFVACTHALLVNNAESRIKKAGVAEIISTNTIPRNTSKVDVGKIISDAIL
;
A
#
# COMPACT_ATOMS: atom_id res chain seq x y z
N VAL A 1 13.92 2.05 -6.41
CA VAL A 1 13.14 1.28 -5.43
C VAL A 1 11.68 1.22 -5.88
N ASP A 2 11.09 0.04 -5.96
CA ASP A 2 9.67 -0.20 -6.30
C ASP A 2 9.15 0.62 -7.49
N ILE A 3 9.87 0.57 -8.62
CA ILE A 3 9.45 1.28 -9.84
C ILE A 3 8.09 0.76 -10.32
N HIS A 4 7.13 1.65 -10.46
CA HIS A 4 5.75 1.33 -10.83
C HIS A 4 5.64 0.68 -12.21
N SER A 5 6.41 1.18 -13.20
CA SER A 5 6.38 0.71 -14.58
C SER A 5 7.50 -0.26 -14.89
N LYS A 6 7.18 -1.54 -15.09
CA LYS A 6 8.13 -2.54 -15.58
C LYS A 6 8.70 -2.18 -16.97
N THR A 7 7.92 -1.49 -17.79
CA THR A 7 8.35 -1.03 -19.11
C THR A 7 9.46 0.01 -18.99
N ALA A 8 9.35 0.95 -18.04
CA ALA A 8 10.39 1.95 -17.82
C ALA A 8 11.76 1.32 -17.52
N LEU A 9 11.81 0.23 -16.75
CA LEU A 9 13.07 -0.50 -16.49
C LEU A 9 13.65 -1.15 -17.75
N ARG A 10 12.81 -1.69 -18.64
CA ARG A 10 13.26 -2.36 -19.86
C ARG A 10 13.83 -1.40 -20.90
N GLU A 11 13.37 -0.16 -20.89
CA GLU A 11 13.82 0.88 -21.83
C GLU A 11 15.12 1.58 -21.40
N LEU A 12 15.61 1.31 -20.19
CA LEU A 12 16.90 1.81 -19.75
C LEU A 12 18.03 1.17 -20.55
N LYS A 13 18.92 1.99 -21.11
CA LYS A 13 20.11 1.54 -21.87
C LYS A 13 21.31 1.22 -20.97
N ILE A 14 21.13 1.18 -19.67
CA ILE A 14 22.12 0.86 -18.65
C ILE A 14 21.62 -0.29 -17.78
N PRO A 15 22.51 -1.06 -17.16
CA PRO A 15 22.12 -2.05 -16.16
C PRO A 15 21.25 -1.40 -15.07
N ALA A 16 20.11 -2.01 -14.78
CA ALA A 16 19.19 -1.47 -13.79
C ALA A 16 18.55 -2.61 -12.97
N GLU A 17 18.53 -2.45 -11.67
CA GLU A 17 17.85 -3.34 -10.73
C GLU A 17 16.71 -2.60 -10.03
N ASN A 18 15.58 -3.27 -9.88
CA ASN A 18 14.44 -2.75 -9.13
C ASN A 18 14.35 -3.43 -7.76
N ILE A 19 15.01 -2.86 -6.78
CA ILE A 19 14.93 -3.32 -5.40
C ILE A 19 13.58 -2.96 -4.78
N THR A 20 13.12 -3.77 -3.81
CA THR A 20 11.83 -3.53 -3.15
C THR A 20 11.99 -3.13 -1.69
N ALA A 21 11.18 -2.16 -1.25
CA ALA A 21 11.11 -1.71 0.14
C ALA A 21 10.18 -2.57 1.02
N ILE A 22 9.54 -3.61 0.47
CA ILE A 22 8.55 -4.41 1.20
C ILE A 22 9.14 -5.00 2.48
N SER A 23 10.38 -5.52 2.45
CA SER A 23 11.04 -6.07 3.64
C SER A 23 11.15 -5.06 4.78
N GLU A 24 11.50 -3.82 4.46
CA GLU A 24 11.66 -2.75 5.46
C GLU A 24 10.31 -2.29 6.02
N LEU A 25 9.29 -2.17 5.16
CA LEU A 25 7.93 -1.90 5.58
C LEU A 25 7.41 -3.02 6.51
N VAL A 26 7.65 -4.29 6.16
CA VAL A 26 7.28 -5.45 7.00
C VAL A 26 7.97 -5.41 8.35
N LYS A 27 9.28 -5.10 8.41
CA LYS A 27 10.01 -4.95 9.68
C LYS A 27 9.36 -3.92 10.59
N PHE A 28 8.87 -2.81 10.02
CA PHE A 28 8.14 -1.79 10.76
C PHE A 28 6.82 -2.34 11.32
N PHE A 29 6.01 -3.01 10.48
CA PHE A 29 4.70 -3.52 10.90
C PHE A 29 4.78 -4.68 11.87
N LYS A 30 5.84 -5.52 11.83
CA LYS A 30 6.08 -6.59 12.82
C LYS A 30 6.26 -6.05 14.25
N LYS A 31 6.71 -4.80 14.41
CA LYS A 31 6.85 -4.15 15.73
C LYS A 31 5.53 -3.56 16.24
N LYS A 32 4.50 -3.46 15.41
CA LYS A 32 3.18 -2.93 15.81
C LYS A 32 2.32 -3.99 16.48
N LYS A 33 1.61 -3.60 17.54
CA LYS A 33 0.57 -4.45 18.16
C LYS A 33 -0.69 -4.42 17.30
N LEU A 34 -0.80 -5.39 16.37
CA LEU A 34 -1.93 -5.56 15.47
C LEU A 34 -2.84 -6.68 15.96
N LYS A 35 -4.16 -6.53 15.79
CA LYS A 35 -5.17 -7.54 16.13
C LYS A 35 -5.63 -8.28 14.87
N ASN A 36 -5.31 -9.55 14.75
CA ASN A 36 -5.69 -10.43 13.64
C ASN A 36 -5.52 -9.75 12.27
N PRO A 37 -4.30 -9.35 11.91
CA PRO A 37 -4.06 -8.49 10.76
C PRO A 37 -4.39 -9.18 9.44
N LEU A 38 -4.78 -8.36 8.44
CA LEU A 38 -5.00 -8.77 7.06
C LEU A 38 -4.31 -7.77 6.13
N ILE A 39 -3.58 -8.28 5.15
CA ILE A 39 -3.03 -7.46 4.08
C ILE A 39 -4.05 -7.31 2.97
N VAL A 40 -4.23 -6.08 2.49
CA VAL A 40 -5.19 -5.80 1.42
C VAL A 40 -4.54 -4.97 0.34
N SER A 41 -4.56 -5.46 -0.89
CA SER A 41 -4.27 -4.62 -2.06
C SER A 41 -5.51 -3.80 -2.41
N PRO A 42 -5.36 -2.50 -2.65
CA PRO A 42 -6.46 -1.66 -3.11
C PRO A 42 -7.07 -2.11 -4.44
N ASP A 43 -6.35 -2.85 -5.28
CA ASP A 43 -6.82 -3.40 -6.56
C ASP A 43 -6.02 -4.64 -6.97
N SER A 44 -6.41 -5.25 -8.10
CA SER A 44 -5.75 -6.46 -8.62
C SER A 44 -4.32 -6.20 -9.13
N GLY A 45 -3.98 -4.98 -9.51
CA GLY A 45 -2.63 -4.64 -9.98
C GLY A 45 -1.57 -4.75 -8.87
N GLY A 46 -1.95 -4.51 -7.62
CA GLY A 46 -1.07 -4.63 -6.46
C GLY A 46 -1.10 -5.99 -5.76
N GLU A 47 -1.81 -6.99 -6.29
CA GLU A 47 -1.99 -8.30 -5.64
C GLU A 47 -0.66 -8.98 -5.34
N GLN A 48 0.27 -9.00 -6.29
CA GLN A 48 1.59 -9.62 -6.10
C GLN A 48 2.35 -8.97 -4.93
N ARG A 49 2.28 -7.63 -4.80
CA ARG A 49 2.90 -6.88 -3.70
C ARG A 49 2.25 -7.24 -2.36
N ALA A 50 0.92 -7.29 -2.31
CA ALA A 50 0.19 -7.66 -1.11
C ALA A 50 0.53 -9.09 -0.66
N ASN A 51 0.62 -10.04 -1.60
CA ASN A 51 1.01 -11.42 -1.33
C ASN A 51 2.44 -11.51 -0.77
N GLN A 52 3.39 -10.78 -1.37
CA GLN A 52 4.77 -10.74 -0.89
C GLN A 52 4.85 -10.16 0.53
N PHE A 53 4.13 -9.08 0.80
CA PHE A 53 4.06 -8.48 2.13
C PHE A 53 3.48 -9.45 3.16
N ALA A 54 2.38 -10.12 2.81
CA ALA A 54 1.69 -11.09 3.66
C ALA A 54 2.55 -12.31 3.96
N ASN A 55 3.24 -12.85 2.96
CA ASN A 55 4.18 -13.98 3.13
C ASN A 55 5.28 -13.63 4.14
N LEU A 56 5.89 -12.45 4.02
CA LEU A 56 6.92 -12.01 4.96
C LEU A 56 6.38 -11.76 6.38
N MET A 57 5.10 -11.44 6.52
CA MET A 57 4.43 -11.31 7.82
C MET A 57 3.84 -12.63 8.33
N ASN A 58 3.77 -13.66 7.50
CA ASN A 58 3.08 -14.94 7.76
C ASN A 58 1.58 -14.76 8.11
N ILE A 59 0.87 -13.97 7.28
CA ILE A 59 -0.58 -13.69 7.42
C ILE A 59 -1.26 -13.71 6.06
N GLU A 60 -2.59 -13.64 6.07
CA GLU A 60 -3.42 -13.60 4.85
C GLU A 60 -3.30 -12.30 4.06
N SER A 61 -3.51 -12.39 2.76
CA SER A 61 -3.72 -11.25 1.87
C SER A 61 -4.90 -11.42 0.94
N ILE A 62 -5.48 -10.32 0.54
CA ILE A 62 -6.51 -10.24 -0.50
C ILE A 62 -6.28 -9.03 -1.40
N ALA A 63 -6.78 -9.11 -2.64
CA ALA A 63 -6.87 -7.97 -3.54
C ALA A 63 -8.34 -7.58 -3.75
N LEU A 64 -8.65 -6.29 -3.63
CA LEU A 64 -9.98 -5.78 -3.92
C LEU A 64 -10.17 -5.70 -5.43
N LYS A 65 -11.25 -6.31 -5.93
CA LYS A 65 -11.64 -6.16 -7.35
C LYS A 65 -12.34 -4.83 -7.53
N LYS A 66 -11.86 -4.01 -8.45
CA LYS A 66 -12.43 -2.69 -8.79
C LYS A 66 -12.89 -2.67 -10.24
N HIS A 67 -13.97 -1.95 -10.47
CA HIS A 67 -14.39 -1.53 -11.79
C HIS A 67 -14.34 -0.01 -11.89
N ARG A 68 -13.60 0.51 -12.86
CA ARG A 68 -13.58 1.94 -13.17
C ARG A 68 -14.55 2.19 -14.34
N ASN A 69 -15.59 2.93 -14.10
CA ASN A 69 -16.45 3.39 -15.19
C ASN A 69 -15.65 4.35 -16.08
N ARG A 70 -15.40 3.97 -17.33
CA ARG A 70 -14.58 4.76 -18.27
C ARG A 70 -15.19 6.11 -18.62
N LYS A 71 -16.54 6.24 -18.60
CA LYS A 71 -17.25 7.48 -18.93
C LYS A 71 -17.25 8.48 -17.77
N THR A 72 -17.42 8.02 -16.54
CA THR A 72 -17.59 8.91 -15.37
C THR A 72 -16.37 8.97 -14.48
N GLY A 73 -15.34 8.15 -14.73
CA GLY A 73 -14.16 8.00 -13.85
C GLY A 73 -14.47 7.38 -12.48
N LYS A 74 -15.74 7.09 -12.16
CA LYS A 74 -16.13 6.52 -10.88
C LYS A 74 -15.56 5.11 -10.72
N ILE A 75 -14.98 4.86 -9.56
CA ILE A 75 -14.46 3.54 -9.16
C ILE A 75 -15.46 2.89 -8.22
N ASN A 76 -15.92 1.69 -8.54
CA ASN A 76 -16.74 0.84 -7.67
C ASN A 76 -15.94 -0.39 -7.27
N ILE A 77 -16.04 -0.81 -6.00
CA ILE A 77 -15.45 -2.06 -5.54
C ILE A 77 -16.46 -3.16 -5.86
N LEU A 78 -16.06 -4.13 -6.67
CA LEU A 78 -16.88 -5.27 -7.07
C LEU A 78 -16.85 -6.42 -6.04
N THR A 79 -15.85 -6.43 -5.17
CA THR A 79 -15.76 -7.40 -4.07
C THR A 79 -16.97 -7.23 -3.16
N SER A 80 -17.84 -8.22 -3.11
CA SER A 80 -19.13 -8.14 -2.38
C SER A 80 -18.94 -8.21 -0.88
N LYS A 81 -18.03 -9.06 -0.39
CA LYS A 81 -17.78 -9.29 1.04
C LYS A 81 -16.33 -9.67 1.28
N VAL A 82 -15.78 -9.18 2.38
CA VAL A 82 -14.44 -9.53 2.88
C VAL A 82 -14.55 -9.79 4.38
N ASN A 83 -13.94 -10.86 4.86
CA ASN A 83 -13.92 -11.16 6.28
C ASN A 83 -12.89 -10.29 7.02
N VAL A 84 -13.28 -9.07 7.34
CA VAL A 84 -12.43 -8.06 8.04
C VAL A 84 -13.01 -7.60 9.37
N LYS A 85 -14.13 -8.16 9.79
CA LYS A 85 -14.77 -7.75 11.05
C LYS A 85 -13.79 -7.87 12.21
N ASP A 86 -13.67 -6.78 12.98
CA ASP A 86 -12.80 -6.66 14.15
C ASP A 86 -11.29 -6.91 13.89
N ARG A 87 -10.85 -6.96 12.63
CA ARG A 87 -9.46 -7.13 12.21
C ARG A 87 -8.79 -5.78 11.96
N ASP A 88 -7.49 -5.71 12.18
CA ASP A 88 -6.66 -4.63 11.66
C ASP A 88 -6.31 -4.93 10.20
N VAL A 89 -6.45 -3.93 9.34
CA VAL A 89 -6.16 -4.06 7.91
C VAL A 89 -4.96 -3.19 7.56
N ILE A 90 -4.04 -3.74 6.78
CA ILE A 90 -2.94 -2.98 6.17
C ILE A 90 -3.19 -2.92 4.66
N LEU A 91 -3.54 -1.72 4.16
CA LEU A 91 -3.59 -1.45 2.73
C LEU A 91 -2.17 -1.24 2.22
N VAL A 92 -1.75 -2.03 1.22
CA VAL A 92 -0.39 -1.98 0.66
C VAL A 92 -0.42 -1.50 -0.78
N ASP A 93 0.37 -0.46 -1.08
CA ASP A 93 0.53 0.08 -2.43
C ASP A 93 2.00 0.47 -2.69
N ASP A 94 2.42 0.67 -3.94
CA ASP A 94 3.75 1.21 -4.24
C ASP A 94 3.76 2.73 -4.07
N MET A 95 2.73 3.38 -4.55
CA MET A 95 2.68 4.82 -4.65
C MET A 95 1.28 5.36 -4.28
N ILE A 96 1.26 6.42 -3.50
CA ILE A 96 0.04 7.16 -3.20
C ILE A 96 0.16 8.58 -3.75
N SER A 97 -0.55 8.86 -4.84
CA SER A 97 -0.66 10.20 -5.42
C SER A 97 -1.84 10.95 -4.79
N THR A 98 -3.02 10.92 -5.41
CA THR A 98 -4.22 11.60 -4.91
C THR A 98 -4.94 10.84 -3.79
N GLY A 99 -4.57 9.61 -3.53
CA GLY A 99 -5.16 8.75 -2.48
C GLY A 99 -6.56 8.20 -2.78
N GLY A 100 -7.09 8.41 -3.99
CA GLY A 100 -8.45 8.01 -4.32
C GLY A 100 -8.71 6.50 -4.14
N SER A 101 -7.76 5.65 -4.51
CA SER A 101 -7.84 4.19 -4.31
C SER A 101 -7.88 3.83 -2.82
N ILE A 102 -6.97 4.41 -2.04
CA ILE A 102 -6.87 4.18 -0.58
C ILE A 102 -8.16 4.64 0.12
N ILE A 103 -8.66 5.83 -0.20
CA ILE A 103 -9.90 6.36 0.39
C ILE A 103 -11.08 5.40 0.16
N LYS A 104 -11.30 4.98 -1.08
CA LYS A 104 -12.42 4.09 -1.41
C LYS A 104 -12.29 2.71 -0.78
N SER A 105 -11.09 2.14 -0.79
CA SER A 105 -10.81 0.87 -0.12
C SER A 105 -11.05 0.98 1.39
N THR A 106 -10.60 2.07 2.02
CA THR A 106 -10.83 2.33 3.45
C THR A 106 -12.32 2.42 3.77
N GLN A 107 -13.09 3.19 3.00
CA GLN A 107 -14.53 3.33 3.19
C GLN A 107 -15.26 1.99 3.06
N PHE A 108 -14.88 1.17 2.06
CA PHE A 108 -15.42 -0.17 1.89
C PHE A 108 -15.12 -1.07 3.09
N LEU A 109 -13.86 -1.12 3.54
CA LEU A 109 -13.42 -1.94 4.67
C LEU A 109 -14.08 -1.51 5.99
N LYS A 110 -14.25 -0.20 6.21
CA LYS A 110 -14.98 0.33 7.37
C LYS A 110 -16.46 -0.07 7.36
N LYS A 111 -17.13 -0.08 6.21
CA LYS A 111 -18.49 -0.61 6.07
C LYS A 111 -18.57 -2.11 6.42
N GLN A 112 -17.50 -2.87 6.20
CA GLN A 112 -17.36 -4.29 6.60
C GLN A 112 -16.92 -4.45 8.07
N LYS A 113 -16.93 -3.35 8.87
CA LYS A 113 -16.64 -3.33 10.31
C LYS A 113 -15.21 -3.77 10.66
N CYS A 114 -14.21 -3.47 9.82
CA CYS A 114 -12.81 -3.64 10.21
C CYS A 114 -12.49 -2.73 11.42
N LYS A 115 -11.53 -3.16 12.27
CA LYS A 115 -11.15 -2.43 13.48
C LYS A 115 -10.36 -1.16 13.14
N ARG A 116 -9.19 -1.29 12.57
CA ARG A 116 -8.33 -0.20 12.14
C ARG A 116 -7.86 -0.45 10.71
N VAL A 117 -7.59 0.65 9.99
CA VAL A 117 -6.97 0.60 8.67
C VAL A 117 -5.65 1.35 8.75
N PHE A 118 -4.57 0.67 8.42
CA PHE A 118 -3.23 1.23 8.21
C PHE A 118 -2.94 1.25 6.71
N VAL A 119 -2.03 2.10 6.30
CA VAL A 119 -1.55 2.16 4.92
C VAL A 119 -0.05 2.02 4.92
N ALA A 120 0.46 1.13 4.07
CA ALA A 120 1.89 0.95 3.79
C ALA A 120 2.15 1.30 2.33
N CYS A 121 3.08 2.21 2.04
CA CYS A 121 3.49 2.50 0.68
C CYS A 121 4.98 2.86 0.60
N THR A 122 5.57 2.63 -0.56
CA THR A 122 6.95 3.05 -0.83
C THR A 122 7.00 4.56 -1.09
N HIS A 123 6.20 5.06 -2.02
CA HIS A 123 6.26 6.46 -2.48
C HIS A 123 5.02 7.25 -2.05
N ALA A 124 5.15 8.04 -1.00
CA ALA A 124 4.06 8.90 -0.52
C ALA A 124 4.08 10.29 -1.18
N LEU A 125 3.60 10.42 -2.43
CA LEU A 125 3.49 11.71 -3.10
C LEU A 125 2.49 12.62 -2.39
N LEU A 126 1.33 12.09 -2.04
CA LEU A 126 0.28 12.73 -1.24
C LEU A 126 -0.13 14.13 -1.75
N VAL A 127 -0.34 14.24 -3.07
CA VAL A 127 -0.73 15.50 -3.71
C VAL A 127 -2.18 15.88 -3.37
N ASN A 128 -2.53 17.16 -3.53
CA ASN A 128 -3.88 17.69 -3.36
C ASN A 128 -4.50 17.33 -1.99
N ASN A 129 -3.74 17.55 -0.91
CA ASN A 129 -4.16 17.27 0.47
C ASN A 129 -4.59 15.81 0.70
N ALA A 130 -4.00 14.86 -0.06
CA ALA A 130 -4.36 13.45 0.01
C ALA A 130 -4.20 12.87 1.43
N GLU A 131 -3.17 13.25 2.18
CA GLU A 131 -2.97 12.79 3.56
C GLU A 131 -4.18 13.10 4.45
N SER A 132 -4.63 14.35 4.45
CA SER A 132 -5.80 14.78 5.23
C SER A 132 -7.07 14.03 4.83
N ARG A 133 -7.28 13.86 3.50
CA ARG A 133 -8.45 13.15 2.96
C ARG A 133 -8.43 11.66 3.31
N ILE A 134 -7.28 11.03 3.28
CA ILE A 134 -7.09 9.63 3.66
C ILE A 134 -7.36 9.44 5.16
N LYS A 135 -6.84 10.33 6.02
CA LYS A 135 -7.12 10.31 7.46
C LYS A 135 -8.61 10.50 7.74
N LYS A 136 -9.27 11.46 7.07
CA LYS A 136 -10.72 11.69 7.18
C LYS A 136 -11.56 10.47 6.74
N ALA A 137 -11.05 9.65 5.81
CA ALA A 137 -11.71 8.40 5.42
C ALA A 137 -11.64 7.29 6.49
N GLY A 138 -10.86 7.48 7.57
CA GLY A 138 -10.75 6.56 8.70
C GLY A 138 -9.49 5.71 8.72
N VAL A 139 -8.44 6.11 7.99
CA VAL A 139 -7.10 5.53 8.11
C VAL A 139 -6.48 5.96 9.44
N ALA A 140 -6.02 4.99 10.23
CA ALA A 140 -5.40 5.23 11.51
C ALA A 140 -3.99 5.83 11.35
N GLU A 141 -3.23 5.32 10.39
CA GLU A 141 -1.86 5.79 10.13
C GLU A 141 -1.43 5.46 8.70
N ILE A 142 -0.66 6.36 8.09
CA ILE A 142 0.05 6.15 6.83
C ILE A 142 1.52 5.96 7.16
N ILE A 143 2.10 4.86 6.71
CA ILE A 143 3.50 4.52 6.87
C ILE A 143 4.12 4.46 5.47
N SER A 144 5.10 5.31 5.22
CA SER A 144 5.84 5.33 3.97
C SER A 144 7.34 5.23 4.20
N THR A 145 8.06 5.00 3.11
CA THR A 145 9.52 5.08 3.13
C THR A 145 9.99 6.53 2.95
N ASN A 146 11.29 6.74 3.14
CA ASN A 146 11.94 8.02 2.91
C ASN A 146 12.37 8.23 1.44
N THR A 147 11.90 7.43 0.49
CA THR A 147 12.08 7.71 -0.94
C THR A 147 11.48 9.05 -1.35
N ILE A 148 10.44 9.51 -0.65
CA ILE A 148 9.89 10.85 -0.71
C ILE A 148 9.74 11.33 0.73
N PRO A 149 10.62 12.23 1.22
CA PRO A 149 10.61 12.69 2.60
C PRO A 149 9.30 13.41 2.95
N ARG A 150 8.59 12.88 3.97
CA ARG A 150 7.32 13.42 4.49
C ARG A 150 7.14 13.03 5.95
N ASN A 151 6.16 13.59 6.63
CA ASN A 151 5.81 13.22 8.01
C ASN A 151 5.38 11.74 8.14
N THR A 152 4.95 11.13 7.03
CA THR A 152 4.59 9.70 6.96
C THR A 152 5.79 8.78 6.77
N SER A 153 6.99 9.31 6.47
CA SER A 153 8.23 8.55 6.25
C SER A 153 8.75 7.99 7.57
N LYS A 154 8.39 6.75 7.85
CA LYS A 154 8.76 6.02 9.08
C LYS A 154 9.76 4.88 8.81
N VAL A 155 10.04 4.63 7.53
CA VAL A 155 10.87 3.51 7.09
C VAL A 155 12.00 4.04 6.22
N ASP A 156 13.23 3.71 6.60
CA ASP A 156 14.44 4.06 5.85
C ASP A 156 14.77 2.95 4.84
N VAL A 157 15.09 3.35 3.63
CA VAL A 157 15.53 2.46 2.55
C VAL A 157 17.00 2.59 2.21
N GLY A 158 17.76 3.39 2.95
CA GLY A 158 19.19 3.64 2.70
C GLY A 158 19.99 2.34 2.69
N LYS A 159 19.73 1.45 3.66
CA LYS A 159 20.45 0.17 3.76
C LYS A 159 20.21 -0.72 2.53
N ILE A 160 18.97 -0.93 2.11
CA ILE A 160 18.69 -1.80 0.94
C ILE A 160 19.24 -1.21 -0.37
N ILE A 161 19.37 0.11 -0.46
CA ILE A 161 20.01 0.77 -1.60
C ILE A 161 21.52 0.53 -1.54
N SER A 162 22.15 0.73 -0.39
CA SER A 162 23.57 0.48 -0.19
C SER A 162 23.95 -0.98 -0.50
N ASP A 163 23.16 -1.94 0.01
CA ASP A 163 23.38 -3.37 -0.20
C ASP A 163 23.23 -3.80 -1.69
N ALA A 164 22.53 -3.02 -2.50
CA ALA A 164 22.35 -3.28 -3.94
C ALA A 164 23.43 -2.62 -4.82
N ILE A 165 24.23 -1.68 -4.29
CA ILE A 165 25.27 -0.97 -5.03
C ILE A 165 26.65 -1.56 -4.74
N LEU A 166 26.86 -2.14 -3.58
CA LEU A 166 28.11 -2.74 -3.11
C LEU A 166 28.19 -4.22 -3.49
#